data_0ab210d7f2521ed6e531cc996aaa90a8
#
_entry.id   0ab210d7f2521ed6e531cc996aaa90a8
#
_cell.length_a   1.000
_cell.length_b   1.000
_cell.length_c   1.000
_cell.angle_alpha   90.00
_cell.angle_beta   90.00
_cell.angle_gamma   90.00
#
_symmetry.space_group_name_H-M   'P 1'
#
loop_
_entity.id
_entity.type
_entity.pdbx_description
1 polymer ?
#
loop_
_entity_poly.entity_id
_entity_poly.type
_entity_poly.pdbx_seq_one_letter_code
_entity_poly.pdbx_strand_id
1 'polypeptide(L)'
;GELESQIQDIDRKKLECSEKQEFEEAASLRDEAHTLRESLQAKRRAWEEEVRSEVVEVTEDDIAEVISSVTGVPMQRLAASEGERLLAMEGELRRAVVGQEVAVETVSKAIRRSRAGLQDPKQPIGSFFFLGATGVGKTYLAAKLAEFLFGDEEALITVDMSEYMEKFAVSRLIGAPPGYVGFDEGGQLTERVRRRPYSVILLDEMEKAHPDVFNILLQILDEGRLTDSTGRKVDFRNTVLIMTSNVGSREVGSGGVLGFQNSDEDAYQAQIEGKINDAMKKTFNPEFINRIDDTVVFKSLTRENITEIIEIVLDEFKKRLVDRDIALRITPGAKSMLAEKGFDQTYGARYLKRTVQKLLEDPLAEEILQGNFTDGSRIRVTKKGEALVFDEERDSVDLEEEKKPETAG
;
A
#
# COMPACT_ATOMS: atom_id res chain seq x y z
N GLY A 1 -6.26 -13.53 -40.15
CA GLY A 1 -5.08 -12.73 -40.51
C GLY A 1 -4.57 -12.99 -41.93
N GLU A 2 -3.54 -13.82 -42.07
CA GLU A 2 -2.78 -13.99 -43.35
C GLU A 2 -3.62 -14.51 -44.50
N LEU A 3 -4.42 -15.54 -44.30
CA LEU A 3 -5.34 -16.09 -45.32
C LEU A 3 -6.46 -15.12 -45.73
N GLU A 4 -6.95 -14.32 -44.81
CA GLU A 4 -7.96 -13.31 -45.09
C GLU A 4 -7.39 -12.17 -45.93
N SER A 5 -6.14 -11.77 -45.70
CA SER A 5 -5.42 -10.79 -46.52
C SER A 5 -5.19 -11.31 -47.94
N GLN A 6 -4.78 -12.58 -48.09
CA GLN A 6 -4.60 -13.22 -49.39
C GLN A 6 -5.90 -13.29 -50.18
N ILE A 7 -7.00 -13.64 -49.55
CA ILE A 7 -8.32 -13.67 -50.20
C ILE A 7 -8.72 -12.26 -50.67
N GLN A 8 -8.50 -11.23 -49.88
CA GLN A 8 -8.79 -9.85 -50.29
C GLN A 8 -7.95 -9.39 -51.49
N ASP A 9 -6.67 -9.75 -51.53
CA ASP A 9 -5.79 -9.41 -52.65
C ASP A 9 -6.18 -10.13 -53.93
N ILE A 10 -6.58 -11.39 -53.81
CA ILE A 10 -7.06 -12.17 -55.00
C ILE A 10 -8.41 -11.62 -55.47
N ASP A 11 -9.35 -11.28 -54.57
CA ASP A 11 -10.63 -10.69 -54.95
C ASP A 11 -10.43 -9.34 -55.63
N ARG A 12 -9.45 -8.52 -55.24
CA ARG A 12 -9.10 -7.26 -55.87
C ARG A 12 -8.55 -7.50 -57.28
N LYS A 13 -7.59 -8.43 -57.43
CA LYS A 13 -7.01 -8.79 -58.74
C LYS A 13 -8.08 -9.33 -59.71
N LYS A 14 -8.99 -10.15 -59.20
CA LYS A 14 -10.12 -10.69 -59.97
C LYS A 14 -11.00 -9.57 -60.53
N LEU A 15 -11.24 -8.51 -59.72
CA LEU A 15 -12.04 -7.38 -60.17
C LEU A 15 -11.32 -6.59 -61.29
N GLU A 16 -10.02 -6.36 -61.14
CA GLU A 16 -9.18 -5.70 -62.17
C GLU A 16 -9.11 -6.48 -63.48
N CYS A 17 -8.99 -7.84 -63.45
CA CYS A 17 -9.03 -8.69 -64.63
C CYS A 17 -10.42 -8.68 -65.30
N SER A 18 -11.49 -8.62 -64.52
CA SER A 18 -12.85 -8.52 -65.03
C SER A 18 -13.11 -7.20 -65.79
N GLU A 19 -12.59 -6.08 -65.27
CA GLU A 19 -12.66 -4.76 -65.93
C GLU A 19 -11.86 -4.71 -67.26
N LYS A 20 -10.78 -5.46 -67.34
CA LYS A 20 -9.92 -5.60 -68.55
C LYS A 20 -10.45 -6.62 -69.57
N GLN A 21 -11.59 -7.28 -69.25
CA GLN A 21 -12.19 -8.37 -70.06
C GLN A 21 -11.31 -9.62 -70.22
N GLU A 22 -10.37 -9.85 -69.28
CA GLU A 22 -9.51 -11.05 -69.22
C GLU A 22 -10.24 -12.16 -68.46
N PHE A 23 -11.25 -12.78 -69.09
CA PHE A 23 -12.18 -13.69 -68.42
C PHE A 23 -11.57 -15.03 -68.01
N GLU A 24 -10.51 -15.51 -68.68
CA GLU A 24 -9.84 -16.75 -68.28
C GLU A 24 -9.03 -16.58 -67.01
N GLU A 25 -8.31 -15.45 -66.85
CA GLU A 25 -7.58 -15.13 -65.60
C GLU A 25 -8.52 -14.82 -64.44
N ALA A 26 -9.60 -14.13 -64.69
CA ALA A 26 -10.62 -13.87 -63.69
C ALA A 26 -11.30 -15.18 -63.19
N ALA A 27 -11.47 -16.20 -64.06
CA ALA A 27 -11.96 -17.49 -63.66
C ALA A 27 -10.95 -18.28 -62.79
N SER A 28 -9.66 -18.24 -63.17
CA SER A 28 -8.60 -18.87 -62.37
C SER A 28 -8.48 -18.26 -60.97
N LEU A 29 -8.50 -16.93 -60.86
CA LEU A 29 -8.48 -16.22 -59.55
C LEU A 29 -9.72 -16.49 -58.71
N ARG A 30 -10.88 -16.68 -59.34
CA ARG A 30 -12.11 -17.09 -58.62
C ARG A 30 -11.91 -18.45 -57.98
N ASP A 31 -11.35 -19.42 -58.73
CA ASP A 31 -11.18 -20.80 -58.26
C ASP A 31 -10.11 -20.85 -57.14
N GLU A 32 -9.07 -20.03 -57.24
CA GLU A 32 -8.06 -19.84 -56.21
C GLU A 32 -8.66 -19.21 -54.93
N ALA A 33 -9.49 -18.16 -55.06
CA ALA A 33 -10.19 -17.56 -53.92
C ALA A 33 -11.15 -18.55 -53.26
N HIS A 34 -11.77 -19.44 -54.04
CA HIS A 34 -12.67 -20.48 -53.50
C HIS A 34 -11.91 -21.51 -52.64
N THR A 35 -10.78 -22.01 -53.16
CA THR A 35 -9.92 -22.96 -52.40
C THR A 35 -9.37 -22.39 -51.12
N LEU A 36 -8.95 -21.11 -51.15
CA LEU A 36 -8.49 -20.41 -49.94
C LEU A 36 -9.61 -20.20 -48.90
N ARG A 37 -10.83 -19.90 -49.34
CA ARG A 37 -12.00 -19.80 -48.46
C ARG A 37 -12.36 -21.11 -47.82
N GLU A 38 -12.31 -22.23 -48.59
CA GLU A 38 -12.51 -23.56 -48.05
C GLU A 38 -11.46 -23.93 -47.01
N SER A 39 -10.19 -23.62 -47.27
CA SER A 39 -9.09 -23.83 -46.30
C SER A 39 -9.24 -23.00 -45.04
N LEU A 40 -9.69 -21.76 -45.14
CA LEU A 40 -9.97 -20.87 -44.03
C LEU A 40 -11.13 -21.45 -43.16
N GLN A 41 -12.19 -21.93 -43.83
CA GLN A 41 -13.33 -22.51 -43.16
C GLN A 41 -12.97 -23.81 -42.47
N ALA A 42 -12.12 -24.65 -43.08
CA ALA A 42 -11.63 -25.88 -42.44
C ALA A 42 -10.77 -25.58 -41.22
N LYS A 43 -9.88 -24.59 -41.30
CA LYS A 43 -9.06 -24.15 -40.15
C LYS A 43 -9.92 -23.57 -39.03
N ARG A 44 -10.95 -22.78 -39.36
CA ARG A 44 -11.89 -22.28 -38.32
C ARG A 44 -12.65 -23.41 -37.62
N ARG A 45 -13.15 -24.40 -38.38
CA ARG A 45 -13.81 -25.57 -37.79
C ARG A 45 -12.88 -26.38 -36.90
N ALA A 46 -11.65 -26.64 -37.37
CA ALA A 46 -10.66 -27.35 -36.56
C ALA A 46 -10.35 -26.61 -35.26
N TRP A 47 -10.19 -25.30 -35.31
CA TRP A 47 -9.97 -24.47 -34.14
C TRP A 47 -11.20 -24.46 -33.20
N GLU A 48 -12.43 -24.37 -33.76
CA GLU A 48 -13.65 -24.44 -32.95
C GLU A 48 -13.82 -25.80 -32.26
N GLU A 49 -13.40 -26.89 -32.92
CA GLU A 49 -13.41 -28.24 -32.35
C GLU A 49 -12.35 -28.40 -31.27
N GLU A 50 -11.14 -27.85 -31.49
CA GLU A 50 -10.06 -27.83 -30.51
C GLU A 50 -10.47 -27.06 -29.25
N VAL A 51 -11.02 -25.85 -29.38
CA VAL A 51 -11.54 -25.03 -28.27
C VAL A 51 -12.70 -25.72 -27.54
N ARG A 52 -13.56 -26.45 -28.28
CA ARG A 52 -14.65 -27.23 -27.64
C ARG A 52 -14.15 -28.48 -26.92
N SER A 53 -13.02 -29.03 -27.34
CA SER A 53 -12.43 -30.22 -26.72
C SER A 53 -11.57 -29.88 -25.51
N GLU A 54 -11.11 -28.62 -25.39
CA GLU A 54 -10.46 -28.11 -24.19
C GLU A 54 -11.50 -27.97 -23.07
N VAL A 55 -11.61 -29.00 -22.25
CA VAL A 55 -12.36 -28.94 -20.99
C VAL A 55 -11.48 -28.17 -20.01
N VAL A 56 -11.72 -26.87 -19.87
CA VAL A 56 -11.12 -26.09 -18.79
C VAL A 56 -11.75 -26.57 -17.48
N GLU A 57 -10.97 -27.25 -16.67
CA GLU A 57 -11.38 -27.68 -15.34
C GLU A 57 -11.42 -26.45 -14.43
N VAL A 58 -12.62 -26.08 -13.96
CA VAL A 58 -12.78 -24.98 -12.99
C VAL A 58 -12.39 -25.49 -11.62
N THR A 59 -11.33 -24.95 -11.07
CA THR A 59 -10.81 -25.31 -9.76
C THR A 59 -11.48 -24.53 -8.64
N GLU A 60 -11.30 -24.97 -7.39
CA GLU A 60 -11.75 -24.21 -6.22
C GLU A 60 -11.08 -22.83 -6.15
N ASP A 61 -9.83 -22.73 -6.63
CA ASP A 61 -9.08 -21.49 -6.68
C ASP A 61 -9.67 -20.48 -7.68
N ASP A 62 -10.14 -20.93 -8.85
CA ASP A 62 -10.81 -20.07 -9.84
C ASP A 62 -12.12 -19.50 -9.26
N ILE A 63 -12.89 -20.33 -8.54
CA ILE A 63 -14.12 -19.89 -7.87
C ILE A 63 -13.79 -18.90 -6.76
N ALA A 64 -12.73 -19.16 -5.98
CA ALA A 64 -12.26 -18.28 -4.92
C ALA A 64 -11.83 -16.91 -5.48
N GLU A 65 -11.13 -16.88 -6.62
CA GLU A 65 -10.71 -15.65 -7.30
C GLU A 65 -11.91 -14.82 -7.76
N VAL A 66 -12.90 -15.45 -8.39
CA VAL A 66 -14.13 -14.76 -8.83
C VAL A 66 -14.91 -14.22 -7.64
N ILE A 67 -15.09 -15.01 -6.58
CA ILE A 67 -15.78 -14.56 -5.36
C ILE A 67 -14.99 -13.40 -4.73
N SER A 68 -13.67 -13.49 -4.66
CA SER A 68 -12.78 -12.43 -4.16
C SER A 68 -12.96 -11.12 -4.93
N SER A 69 -12.98 -11.18 -6.26
CA SER A 69 -13.16 -9.99 -7.12
C SER A 69 -14.53 -9.34 -6.98
N VAL A 70 -15.59 -10.14 -6.78
CA VAL A 70 -16.98 -9.66 -6.65
C VAL A 70 -17.27 -9.11 -5.25
N THR A 71 -16.74 -9.76 -4.20
CA THR A 71 -17.05 -9.44 -2.80
C THR A 71 -16.01 -8.58 -2.11
N GLY A 72 -14.81 -8.46 -2.70
CA GLY A 72 -13.64 -7.85 -2.06
C GLY A 72 -13.07 -8.71 -0.92
N VAL A 73 -13.54 -9.96 -0.76
CA VAL A 73 -13.06 -10.91 0.25
C VAL A 73 -11.87 -11.66 -0.33
N PRO A 74 -10.66 -11.60 0.25
CA PRO A 74 -9.51 -12.36 -0.23
C PRO A 74 -9.68 -13.85 0.07
N MET A 75 -10.40 -14.58 -0.82
CA MET A 75 -10.76 -15.98 -0.64
C MET A 75 -9.58 -16.96 -0.79
N GLN A 76 -8.53 -16.60 -1.49
CA GLN A 76 -7.30 -17.40 -1.64
C GLN A 76 -6.59 -17.72 -0.31
N ARG A 77 -7.10 -17.22 0.80
CA ARG A 77 -6.48 -17.26 2.13
C ARG A 77 -7.28 -18.05 3.18
N LEU A 78 -8.31 -18.78 2.76
CA LEU A 78 -9.21 -19.53 3.66
C LEU A 78 -8.73 -20.96 3.99
N ALA A 79 -7.57 -21.41 3.51
CA ALA A 79 -7.04 -22.73 3.79
C ALA A 79 -6.07 -22.75 5.01
N ALA A 80 -5.57 -23.92 5.37
CA ALA A 80 -4.69 -24.22 6.51
C ALA A 80 -3.49 -23.26 6.73
N SER A 81 -3.17 -22.40 5.73
CA SER A 81 -2.12 -21.39 5.78
C SER A 81 -2.49 -20.10 6.55
N GLU A 82 -3.77 -19.81 6.85
CA GLU A 82 -4.15 -18.57 7.55
C GLU A 82 -3.58 -18.53 8.97
N GLY A 83 -3.62 -19.66 9.67
CA GLY A 83 -3.03 -19.78 11.01
C GLY A 83 -1.52 -19.50 11.02
N GLU A 84 -0.79 -20.08 10.06
CA GLU A 84 0.66 -19.86 9.92
C GLU A 84 0.98 -18.41 9.57
N ARG A 85 0.20 -17.80 8.67
CA ARG A 85 0.34 -16.38 8.32
C ARG A 85 0.09 -15.48 9.53
N LEU A 86 -0.97 -15.71 10.29
CA LEU A 86 -1.28 -14.93 11.49
C LEU A 86 -0.18 -15.08 12.56
N LEU A 87 0.48 -16.23 12.63
CA LEU A 87 1.65 -16.42 13.49
C LEU A 87 2.88 -15.67 12.96
N ALA A 88 3.06 -15.57 11.63
CA ALA A 88 4.15 -14.83 11.00
C ALA A 88 3.94 -13.31 11.00
N MET A 89 2.69 -12.83 11.19
CA MET A 89 2.28 -11.42 11.08
C MET A 89 3.19 -10.48 11.87
N GLU A 90 3.49 -10.81 13.11
CA GLU A 90 4.33 -9.99 13.99
C GLU A 90 5.73 -9.81 13.39
N GLY A 91 6.33 -10.90 12.86
CA GLY A 91 7.63 -10.86 12.22
C GLY A 91 7.65 -10.02 10.92
N GLU A 92 6.60 -10.09 10.12
CA GLU A 92 6.48 -9.31 8.89
C GLU A 92 6.26 -7.82 9.20
N LEU A 93 5.36 -7.50 10.13
CA LEU A 93 5.12 -6.11 10.53
C LEU A 93 6.35 -5.48 11.20
N ARG A 94 7.14 -6.23 12.00
CA ARG A 94 8.39 -5.73 12.61
C ARG A 94 9.45 -5.38 11.56
N ARG A 95 9.50 -6.10 10.44
CA ARG A 95 10.42 -5.77 9.33
C ARG A 95 10.01 -4.49 8.60
N ALA A 96 8.72 -4.22 8.52
CA ALA A 96 8.20 -3.03 7.84
C ALA A 96 8.18 -1.80 8.76
N VAL A 97 7.85 -1.96 10.04
CA VAL A 97 7.62 -0.87 11.00
C VAL A 97 8.71 -0.87 12.05
N VAL A 98 9.68 -0.02 11.88
CA VAL A 98 10.89 0.07 12.72
C VAL A 98 10.62 0.87 14.00
N GLY A 99 11.17 0.39 15.13
CA GLY A 99 11.17 1.09 16.43
C GLY A 99 9.82 1.10 17.15
N GLN A 100 8.88 0.23 16.76
CA GLN A 100 7.54 0.17 17.34
C GLN A 100 7.15 -1.27 17.73
N GLU A 101 8.07 -2.02 18.32
CA GLU A 101 7.92 -3.45 18.61
C GLU A 101 6.70 -3.74 19.49
N VAL A 102 6.48 -2.91 20.52
CA VAL A 102 5.33 -3.06 21.44
C VAL A 102 4.01 -2.83 20.71
N ALA A 103 3.97 -1.85 19.81
CA ALA A 103 2.78 -1.56 19.02
C ALA A 103 2.44 -2.73 18.09
N VAL A 104 3.43 -3.25 17.38
CA VAL A 104 3.28 -4.40 16.48
C VAL A 104 2.82 -5.64 17.26
N GLU A 105 3.44 -5.91 18.41
CA GLU A 105 3.11 -7.06 19.25
C GLU A 105 1.66 -6.98 19.77
N THR A 106 1.25 -5.82 20.29
CA THR A 106 -0.10 -5.60 20.83
C THR A 106 -1.16 -5.80 19.75
N VAL A 107 -1.00 -5.15 18.60
CA VAL A 107 -1.92 -5.28 17.47
C VAL A 107 -1.99 -6.73 16.99
N SER A 108 -0.84 -7.38 16.83
CA SER A 108 -0.76 -8.78 16.37
C SER A 108 -1.44 -9.74 17.32
N LYS A 109 -1.28 -9.56 18.62
CA LYS A 109 -1.95 -10.39 19.65
C LYS A 109 -3.47 -10.23 19.61
N ALA A 110 -3.96 -9.00 19.50
CA ALA A 110 -5.40 -8.72 19.48
C ALA A 110 -6.05 -9.33 18.23
N ILE A 111 -5.43 -9.17 17.05
CA ILE A 111 -5.94 -9.73 15.79
C ILE A 111 -5.93 -11.27 15.83
N ARG A 112 -4.86 -11.89 16.34
CA ARG A 112 -4.81 -13.35 16.52
C ARG A 112 -5.92 -13.84 17.46
N ARG A 113 -6.18 -13.13 18.56
CA ARG A 113 -7.28 -13.44 19.50
C ARG A 113 -8.64 -13.40 18.81
N SER A 114 -8.90 -12.36 18.03
CA SER A 114 -10.15 -12.20 17.27
C SER A 114 -10.32 -13.30 16.22
N ARG A 115 -9.29 -13.56 15.41
CA ARG A 115 -9.32 -14.59 14.35
C ARG A 115 -9.40 -16.02 14.89
N ALA A 116 -8.93 -16.25 16.11
CA ALA A 116 -9.12 -17.51 16.84
C ALA A 116 -10.54 -17.70 17.40
N GLY A 117 -11.45 -16.72 17.18
CA GLY A 117 -12.84 -16.80 17.65
C GLY A 117 -13.01 -16.58 19.16
N LEU A 118 -12.01 -15.98 19.83
CA LEU A 118 -12.02 -15.73 21.27
C LEU A 118 -12.59 -14.35 21.63
N GLN A 119 -12.98 -13.55 20.63
CA GLN A 119 -13.60 -12.23 20.81
C GLN A 119 -15.10 -12.29 20.54
N ASP A 120 -15.87 -11.31 21.03
CA ASP A 120 -17.32 -11.22 20.75
C ASP A 120 -17.53 -11.06 19.23
N PRO A 121 -18.29 -11.97 18.57
CA PRO A 121 -18.52 -11.92 17.13
C PRO A 121 -19.33 -10.70 16.67
N LYS A 122 -19.85 -9.91 17.59
CA LYS A 122 -20.55 -8.65 17.30
C LYS A 122 -19.61 -7.45 17.16
N GLN A 123 -18.37 -7.56 17.60
CA GLN A 123 -17.41 -6.46 17.56
C GLN A 123 -16.56 -6.48 16.27
N PRO A 124 -15.91 -5.37 15.89
CA PRO A 124 -14.86 -5.36 14.87
C PRO A 124 -13.74 -6.37 15.15
N ILE A 125 -12.93 -6.74 14.16
CA ILE A 125 -11.74 -7.63 14.33
C ILE A 125 -10.80 -7.09 15.40
N GLY A 126 -10.70 -5.77 15.53
CA GLY A 126 -9.93 -5.09 16.56
C GLY A 126 -10.18 -3.59 16.52
N SER A 127 -10.06 -2.97 17.67
CA SER A 127 -10.19 -1.53 17.87
C SER A 127 -8.98 -1.00 18.64
N PHE A 128 -8.23 -0.08 18.05
CA PHE A 128 -6.96 0.39 18.59
C PHE A 128 -6.91 1.91 18.67
N PHE A 129 -6.33 2.41 19.76
CA PHE A 129 -6.05 3.82 19.90
C PHE A 129 -4.53 4.06 19.88
N PHE A 130 -4.02 4.64 18.78
CA PHE A 130 -2.60 4.91 18.58
C PHE A 130 -2.25 6.30 19.06
N LEU A 131 -1.46 6.40 20.13
CA LEU A 131 -1.01 7.63 20.75
C LEU A 131 0.46 7.88 20.47
N GLY A 132 0.86 9.13 20.29
CA GLY A 132 2.26 9.49 20.09
C GLY A 132 2.46 10.66 19.15
N ALA A 133 3.71 11.10 19.02
CA ALA A 133 4.09 12.25 18.18
C ALA A 133 3.76 12.03 16.69
N THR A 134 3.77 13.11 15.93
CA THR A 134 3.63 13.02 14.48
C THR A 134 4.88 12.37 13.87
N GLY A 135 4.70 11.54 12.84
CA GLY A 135 5.82 10.96 12.09
C GLY A 135 6.52 9.77 12.75
N VAL A 136 5.95 9.17 13.79
CA VAL A 136 6.48 7.97 14.48
C VAL A 136 6.03 6.63 13.86
N GLY A 137 5.18 6.67 12.82
CA GLY A 137 4.75 5.47 12.10
C GLY A 137 3.32 4.99 12.34
N LYS A 138 2.45 5.75 13.05
CA LYS A 138 1.05 5.37 13.33
C LYS A 138 0.26 5.01 12.07
N THR A 139 0.20 5.92 11.12
CA THR A 139 -0.49 5.74 9.82
C THR A 139 0.19 4.65 8.98
N TYR A 140 1.52 4.52 9.07
CA TYR A 140 2.27 3.52 8.33
C TYR A 140 1.99 2.09 8.83
N LEU A 141 1.90 1.89 10.15
CA LEU A 141 1.49 0.59 10.71
C LEU A 141 0.06 0.23 10.26
N ALA A 142 -0.87 1.18 10.23
CA ALA A 142 -2.23 0.94 9.73
C ALA A 142 -2.24 0.50 8.26
N ALA A 143 -1.43 1.14 7.40
CA ALA A 143 -1.30 0.76 5.99
C ALA A 143 -0.70 -0.64 5.82
N LYS A 144 0.39 -0.95 6.53
CA LYS A 144 1.01 -2.29 6.47
C LYS A 144 0.12 -3.38 7.06
N LEU A 145 -0.72 -3.04 8.04
CA LEU A 145 -1.73 -3.95 8.56
C LEU A 145 -2.82 -4.24 7.52
N ALA A 146 -3.29 -3.24 6.78
CA ALA A 146 -4.26 -3.40 5.70
C ALA A 146 -3.70 -4.30 4.59
N GLU A 147 -2.48 -4.05 4.14
CA GLU A 147 -1.77 -4.86 3.17
C GLU A 147 -1.61 -6.32 3.64
N PHE A 148 -1.20 -6.52 4.89
CA PHE A 148 -1.04 -7.86 5.46
C PHE A 148 -2.36 -8.62 5.55
N LEU A 149 -3.40 -8.02 6.13
CA LEU A 149 -4.68 -8.69 6.39
C LEU A 149 -5.48 -8.93 5.12
N PHE A 150 -5.53 -7.94 4.24
CA PHE A 150 -6.44 -7.92 3.10
C PHE A 150 -5.72 -7.98 1.73
N GLY A 151 -4.38 -7.89 1.73
CA GLY A 151 -3.54 -8.06 0.53
C GLY A 151 -3.48 -6.87 -0.40
N ASP A 152 -4.07 -5.74 0.01
CA ASP A 152 -4.16 -4.52 -0.77
C ASP A 152 -3.99 -3.31 0.16
N GLU A 153 -3.07 -2.41 -0.17
CA GLU A 153 -2.92 -1.14 0.57
C GLU A 153 -4.18 -0.26 0.44
N GLU A 154 -4.96 -0.42 -0.64
CA GLU A 154 -6.24 0.26 -0.83
C GLU A 154 -7.35 -0.23 0.12
N ALA A 155 -7.14 -1.34 0.85
CA ALA A 155 -8.02 -1.75 1.93
C ALA A 155 -7.93 -0.83 3.17
N LEU A 156 -7.08 0.21 3.13
CA LEU A 156 -7.03 1.26 4.14
C LEU A 156 -8.02 2.39 3.81
N ILE A 157 -9.05 2.54 4.65
CA ILE A 157 -10.00 3.66 4.59
C ILE A 157 -9.55 4.74 5.57
N THR A 158 -8.95 5.81 5.07
CA THR A 158 -8.52 6.94 5.92
C THR A 158 -9.58 8.02 5.97
N VAL A 159 -9.86 8.51 7.19
CA VAL A 159 -10.77 9.63 7.49
C VAL A 159 -10.05 10.59 8.43
N ASP A 160 -9.83 11.82 7.99
CA ASP A 160 -9.22 12.88 8.81
C ASP A 160 -10.31 13.56 9.66
N MET A 161 -10.19 13.45 10.97
CA MET A 161 -11.17 14.02 11.91
C MET A 161 -11.12 15.54 11.96
N SER A 162 -10.10 16.18 11.42
CA SER A 162 -10.08 17.65 11.26
C SER A 162 -11.16 18.17 10.32
N GLU A 163 -11.68 17.33 9.41
CA GLU A 163 -12.80 17.65 8.55
C GLU A 163 -14.17 17.55 9.27
N TYR A 164 -14.19 16.97 10.48
CA TYR A 164 -15.40 16.66 11.26
C TYR A 164 -15.44 17.38 12.63
N MET A 165 -14.87 18.59 12.66
CA MET A 165 -14.85 19.43 13.86
C MET A 165 -16.22 20.05 14.16
N GLU A 166 -17.06 20.25 13.14
CA GLU A 166 -18.35 20.86 13.27
C GLU A 166 -19.49 19.83 13.22
N LYS A 167 -20.57 20.11 13.96
CA LYS A 167 -21.74 19.22 14.07
C LYS A 167 -22.32 18.84 12.69
N PHE A 168 -22.40 19.78 11.74
CA PHE A 168 -22.89 19.49 10.40
C PHE A 168 -21.98 18.55 9.59
N ALA A 169 -20.68 18.58 9.87
CA ALA A 169 -19.74 17.69 9.21
C ALA A 169 -19.93 16.23 9.63
N VAL A 170 -20.39 15.98 10.86
CA VAL A 170 -20.60 14.61 11.37
C VAL A 170 -21.65 13.85 10.55
N SER A 171 -22.71 14.54 10.08
CA SER A 171 -23.70 13.91 9.20
C SER A 171 -23.12 13.40 7.88
N ARG A 172 -22.01 13.94 7.40
CA ARG A 172 -21.34 13.43 6.20
C ARG A 172 -20.73 12.03 6.40
N LEU A 173 -20.42 11.62 7.65
CA LEU A 173 -19.91 10.26 7.91
C LEU A 173 -20.97 9.18 7.65
N ILE A 174 -22.21 9.44 8.07
CA ILE A 174 -23.33 8.49 8.01
C ILE A 174 -24.35 8.82 6.90
N GLY A 175 -24.22 9.97 6.24
CA GLY A 175 -25.13 10.49 5.26
C GLY A 175 -26.03 11.60 5.80
N ALA A 176 -26.43 12.52 4.92
CA ALA A 176 -27.36 13.61 5.27
C ALA A 176 -28.78 13.07 5.46
N PRO A 177 -29.58 13.62 6.39
CA PRO A 177 -30.99 13.27 6.51
C PRO A 177 -31.81 13.62 5.25
N PRO A 178 -32.96 12.97 5.00
CA PRO A 178 -33.83 13.29 3.89
C PRO A 178 -34.16 14.79 3.83
N GLY A 179 -34.04 15.40 2.64
CA GLY A 179 -34.32 16.81 2.41
C GLY A 179 -33.14 17.76 2.60
N TYR A 180 -31.97 17.27 3.00
CA TYR A 180 -30.72 18.05 3.06
C TYR A 180 -29.84 17.80 1.84
N VAL A 181 -29.00 18.79 1.51
CA VAL A 181 -28.00 18.68 0.42
C VAL A 181 -27.03 17.56 0.74
N GLY A 182 -26.78 16.66 -0.24
CA GLY A 182 -25.89 15.49 -0.07
C GLY A 182 -26.60 14.21 0.39
N PHE A 183 -27.94 14.18 0.49
CA PHE A 183 -28.68 12.96 0.85
C PHE A 183 -28.43 11.79 -0.13
N ASP A 184 -28.37 12.08 -1.43
CA ASP A 184 -28.17 11.06 -2.48
C ASP A 184 -26.72 10.52 -2.54
N GLU A 185 -25.74 11.23 -1.95
CA GLU A 185 -24.35 10.84 -1.96
C GLU A 185 -24.02 9.74 -0.94
N GLY A 186 -24.92 9.51 0.03
CA GLY A 186 -24.68 8.58 1.14
C GLY A 186 -23.62 9.08 2.12
N GLY A 187 -23.32 8.29 3.16
CA GLY A 187 -22.29 8.65 4.13
C GLY A 187 -20.89 8.27 3.68
N GLN A 188 -19.92 9.16 3.85
CA GLN A 188 -18.54 8.93 3.40
C GLN A 188 -17.90 7.69 4.04
N LEU A 189 -18.13 7.45 5.34
CA LEU A 189 -17.64 6.25 6.01
C LEU A 189 -18.49 5.04 5.65
N THR A 190 -19.81 5.15 5.76
CA THR A 190 -20.73 4.02 5.55
C THR A 190 -20.68 3.48 4.14
N GLU A 191 -20.59 4.33 3.10
CA GLU A 191 -20.47 3.89 1.71
C GLU A 191 -19.11 3.25 1.40
N ARG A 192 -18.00 3.77 1.96
CA ARG A 192 -16.68 3.14 1.77
C ARG A 192 -16.63 1.74 2.40
N VAL A 193 -17.14 1.59 3.63
CA VAL A 193 -17.18 0.28 4.31
C VAL A 193 -18.14 -0.68 3.63
N ARG A 194 -19.29 -0.20 3.12
CA ARG A 194 -20.23 -1.03 2.36
C ARG A 194 -19.61 -1.58 1.07
N ARG A 195 -18.77 -0.78 0.41
CA ARG A 195 -18.05 -1.20 -0.81
C ARG A 195 -16.87 -2.12 -0.51
N ARG A 196 -16.17 -1.89 0.62
CA ARG A 196 -15.03 -2.69 1.08
C ARG A 196 -15.25 -3.13 2.54
N PRO A 197 -16.04 -4.18 2.77
CA PRO A 197 -16.37 -4.64 4.13
C PRO A 197 -15.16 -5.23 4.88
N TYR A 198 -14.13 -5.64 4.16
CA TYR A 198 -12.86 -6.13 4.69
C TYR A 198 -11.82 -5.01 4.53
N SER A 199 -11.68 -4.19 5.56
CA SER A 199 -10.82 -2.99 5.51
C SER A 199 -10.26 -2.62 6.88
N VAL A 200 -9.16 -1.88 6.87
CA VAL A 200 -8.67 -1.14 8.03
C VAL A 200 -9.20 0.29 7.94
N ILE A 201 -9.90 0.73 8.96
CA ILE A 201 -10.44 2.08 9.07
C ILE A 201 -9.52 2.88 9.96
N LEU A 202 -8.89 3.90 9.40
CA LEU A 202 -8.02 4.84 10.11
C LEU A 202 -8.73 6.17 10.31
N LEU A 203 -9.04 6.49 11.56
CA LEU A 203 -9.56 7.79 11.98
C LEU A 203 -8.39 8.62 12.53
N ASP A 204 -7.91 9.57 11.75
CA ASP A 204 -6.72 10.35 12.10
C ASP A 204 -7.11 11.62 12.88
N GLU A 205 -6.27 12.03 13.84
CA GLU A 205 -6.42 13.25 14.66
C GLU A 205 -7.74 13.31 15.47
N MET A 206 -8.06 12.23 16.18
CA MET A 206 -9.30 12.08 16.97
C MET A 206 -9.58 13.23 17.96
N GLU A 207 -8.53 13.89 18.46
CA GLU A 207 -8.66 15.05 19.35
C GLU A 207 -9.36 16.26 18.73
N LYS A 208 -9.49 16.28 17.39
CA LYS A 208 -10.17 17.33 16.63
C LYS A 208 -11.64 17.04 16.35
N ALA A 209 -12.06 15.79 16.52
CA ALA A 209 -13.40 15.34 16.19
C ALA A 209 -14.48 16.03 17.05
N HIS A 210 -15.63 16.34 16.44
CA HIS A 210 -16.81 16.78 17.19
C HIS A 210 -17.28 15.66 18.15
N PRO A 211 -17.81 15.99 19.36
CA PRO A 211 -18.28 14.97 20.31
C PRO A 211 -19.29 13.95 19.76
N ASP A 212 -20.12 14.34 18.80
CA ASP A 212 -21.10 13.43 18.17
C ASP A 212 -20.44 12.29 17.37
N VAL A 213 -19.18 12.44 16.92
CA VAL A 213 -18.41 11.37 16.26
C VAL A 213 -18.21 10.20 17.22
N PHE A 214 -17.92 10.47 18.50
CA PHE A 214 -17.71 9.42 19.50
C PHE A 214 -18.97 8.58 19.72
N ASN A 215 -20.18 9.20 19.63
CA ASN A 215 -21.45 8.49 19.74
C ASN A 215 -21.64 7.48 18.57
N ILE A 216 -21.21 7.86 17.35
CA ILE A 216 -21.22 6.97 16.20
C ILE A 216 -20.25 5.82 16.39
N LEU A 217 -19.04 6.11 16.88
CA LEU A 217 -18.01 5.10 17.14
C LEU A 217 -18.40 4.13 18.24
N LEU A 218 -19.07 4.59 19.30
CA LEU A 218 -19.60 3.70 20.34
C LEU A 218 -20.56 2.65 19.77
N GLN A 219 -21.44 3.03 18.84
CA GLN A 219 -22.31 2.07 18.17
C GLN A 219 -21.52 1.02 17.36
N ILE A 220 -20.46 1.44 16.67
CA ILE A 220 -19.58 0.52 15.91
C ILE A 220 -18.85 -0.43 16.86
N LEU A 221 -18.30 0.09 17.97
CA LEU A 221 -17.52 -0.68 18.94
C LEU A 221 -18.39 -1.70 19.70
N ASP A 222 -19.65 -1.37 19.99
CA ASP A 222 -20.55 -2.25 20.75
C ASP A 222 -21.29 -3.26 19.88
N GLU A 223 -21.82 -2.81 18.74
CA GLU A 223 -22.72 -3.61 17.91
C GLU A 223 -22.04 -4.11 16.60
N GLY A 224 -20.86 -3.60 16.27
CA GLY A 224 -20.18 -3.86 15.00
C GLY A 224 -20.98 -3.44 13.78
N ARG A 225 -21.93 -2.52 13.94
CA ARG A 225 -22.83 -2.07 12.89
C ARG A 225 -23.14 -0.58 13.05
N LEU A 226 -23.40 0.08 11.93
CA LEU A 226 -23.81 1.45 11.91
C LEU A 226 -25.01 1.61 10.99
N THR A 227 -26.05 2.31 11.44
CA THR A 227 -27.19 2.60 10.58
C THR A 227 -26.95 3.94 9.87
N ASP A 228 -27.00 3.93 8.54
CA ASP A 228 -26.88 5.13 7.72
C ASP A 228 -28.15 5.99 7.76
N SER A 229 -28.08 7.18 7.17
CA SER A 229 -29.21 8.11 7.08
C SER A 229 -30.39 7.58 6.27
N THR A 230 -30.20 6.56 5.46
CA THR A 230 -31.27 5.88 4.69
C THR A 230 -31.89 4.69 5.42
N GLY A 231 -31.44 4.40 6.64
CA GLY A 231 -31.89 3.26 7.45
C GLY A 231 -31.21 1.92 7.13
N ARG A 232 -30.18 1.91 6.28
CA ARG A 232 -29.41 0.70 5.97
C ARG A 232 -28.40 0.43 7.07
N LYS A 233 -28.27 -0.84 7.45
CA LYS A 233 -27.27 -1.29 8.42
C LYS A 233 -25.99 -1.67 7.70
N VAL A 234 -24.91 -0.95 7.98
CA VAL A 234 -23.56 -1.22 7.47
C VAL A 234 -22.80 -2.05 8.50
N ASP A 235 -22.15 -3.12 8.04
CA ASP A 235 -21.46 -4.10 8.89
C ASP A 235 -19.97 -3.75 9.02
N PHE A 236 -19.50 -3.58 10.25
CA PHE A 236 -18.11 -3.27 10.59
C PHE A 236 -17.38 -4.45 11.27
N ARG A 237 -18.02 -5.62 11.42
CA ARG A 237 -17.45 -6.77 12.12
C ARG A 237 -16.22 -7.36 11.46
N ASN A 238 -16.06 -7.13 10.15
CA ASN A 238 -14.89 -7.58 9.39
C ASN A 238 -13.85 -6.46 9.19
N THR A 239 -13.96 -5.37 9.94
CA THR A 239 -13.02 -4.26 9.86
C THR A 239 -12.10 -4.22 11.09
N VAL A 240 -10.93 -3.60 10.91
CA VAL A 240 -10.07 -3.18 12.01
C VAL A 240 -10.20 -1.67 12.16
N LEU A 241 -10.56 -1.18 13.34
CA LEU A 241 -10.70 0.24 13.62
C LEU A 241 -9.45 0.78 14.32
N ILE A 242 -8.79 1.73 13.70
CA ILE A 242 -7.59 2.40 14.25
C ILE A 242 -7.89 3.88 14.38
N MET A 243 -7.72 4.40 15.56
CA MET A 243 -7.86 5.82 15.90
C MET A 243 -6.50 6.37 16.26
N THR A 244 -6.11 7.53 15.72
CA THR A 244 -4.82 8.15 16.08
C THR A 244 -5.03 9.44 16.84
N SER A 245 -4.10 9.76 17.72
CA SER A 245 -4.05 11.06 18.37
C SER A 245 -2.62 11.49 18.68
N ASN A 246 -2.41 12.79 18.69
CA ASN A 246 -1.15 13.43 19.10
C ASN A 246 -1.25 13.98 20.54
N VAL A 247 -2.30 13.68 21.28
CA VAL A 247 -2.51 14.12 22.67
C VAL A 247 -1.37 13.61 23.55
N GLY A 248 -0.87 14.47 24.41
CA GLY A 248 0.23 14.19 25.34
C GLY A 248 1.64 14.29 24.73
N SER A 249 1.80 14.26 23.40
CA SER A 249 3.13 14.36 22.77
C SER A 249 3.77 15.74 22.95
N ARG A 250 2.98 16.80 23.03
CA ARG A 250 3.48 18.17 23.28
C ARG A 250 3.96 18.37 24.73
N GLU A 251 3.32 17.71 25.69
CA GLU A 251 3.70 17.76 27.10
C GLU A 251 5.03 17.03 27.38
N VAL A 252 5.32 16.01 26.58
CA VAL A 252 6.60 15.29 26.60
C VAL A 252 7.73 16.11 26.02
N GLY A 253 7.51 16.84 24.92
CA GLY A 253 8.51 17.68 24.25
C GLY A 253 8.84 18.98 25.00
N SER A 254 7.92 19.52 25.81
CA SER A 254 8.12 20.77 26.55
C SER A 254 8.76 20.60 27.94
N GLY A 255 8.80 19.35 28.43
CA GLY A 255 9.49 19.01 29.66
C GLY A 255 10.95 18.67 29.46
N GLY A 256 11.73 19.60 28.90
CA GLY A 256 13.17 19.48 28.86
C GLY A 256 13.74 19.24 30.26
N VAL A 257 14.05 18.00 30.59
CA VAL A 257 14.77 17.66 31.81
C VAL A 257 16.22 18.08 31.60
N LEU A 258 16.51 19.32 31.94
CA LEU A 258 17.86 19.76 32.26
C LEU A 258 18.35 18.91 33.44
N GLY A 259 19.20 17.93 33.17
CA GLY A 259 20.12 17.47 34.18
C GLY A 259 20.05 16.03 34.71
N PHE A 260 19.55 15.02 34.00
CA PHE A 260 19.82 13.63 34.36
C PHE A 260 20.37 12.85 33.15
N GLN A 261 21.69 12.90 33.00
CA GLN A 261 22.45 11.84 32.31
C GLN A 261 22.51 10.63 33.25
N ASN A 262 22.13 9.48 32.71
CA ASN A 262 22.28 8.14 33.30
C ASN A 262 21.28 7.78 34.42
N SER A 263 20.14 7.19 34.05
CA SER A 263 19.56 6.02 34.73
C SER A 263 18.20 5.68 34.10
N ASP A 264 18.08 4.45 33.66
CA ASP A 264 16.85 3.73 33.22
C ASP A 264 16.02 4.41 32.14
N GLU A 265 16.38 4.13 30.90
CA GLU A 265 15.62 4.47 29.69
C GLU A 265 14.20 3.92 29.78
N ASP A 266 14.02 2.74 30.41
CA ASP A 266 12.74 2.12 30.69
C ASP A 266 11.88 2.91 31.68
N ALA A 267 12.48 3.46 32.74
CA ALA A 267 11.76 4.30 33.71
C ALA A 267 11.30 5.63 33.08
N TYR A 268 12.10 6.22 32.20
CA TYR A 268 11.74 7.42 31.45
C TYR A 268 10.59 7.15 30.47
N GLN A 269 10.63 6.03 29.74
CA GLN A 269 9.54 5.61 28.85
C GLN A 269 8.23 5.38 29.62
N ALA A 270 8.27 4.70 30.73
CA ALA A 270 7.09 4.48 31.57
C ALA A 270 6.48 5.79 32.09
N GLN A 271 7.31 6.79 32.40
CA GLN A 271 6.83 8.12 32.80
C GLN A 271 6.16 8.86 31.63
N ILE A 272 6.70 8.74 30.42
CA ILE A 272 6.10 9.29 29.18
C ILE A 272 4.74 8.65 28.93
N GLU A 273 4.67 7.33 28.96
CA GLU A 273 3.44 6.58 28.76
C GLU A 273 2.37 6.96 29.78
N GLY A 274 2.76 7.15 31.06
CA GLY A 274 1.87 7.63 32.09
C GLY A 274 1.28 9.01 31.77
N LYS A 275 2.10 9.97 31.37
CA LYS A 275 1.65 11.32 31.00
C LYS A 275 0.71 11.30 29.77
N ILE A 276 1.03 10.48 28.74
CA ILE A 276 0.19 10.34 27.54
C ILE A 276 -1.16 9.73 27.92
N ASN A 277 -1.19 8.69 28.77
CA ASN A 277 -2.41 8.06 29.23
C ASN A 277 -3.27 9.02 30.07
N ASP A 278 -2.64 9.85 30.92
CA ASP A 278 -3.37 10.86 31.69
C ASP A 278 -3.95 11.96 30.81
N ALA A 279 -3.21 12.40 29.79
CA ALA A 279 -3.70 13.35 28.81
C ALA A 279 -4.86 12.77 27.98
N MET A 280 -4.79 11.50 27.60
CA MET A 280 -5.87 10.79 26.92
C MET A 280 -7.15 10.76 27.77
N LYS A 281 -7.05 10.39 29.06
CA LYS A 281 -8.20 10.35 30.00
C LYS A 281 -8.82 11.73 30.22
N LYS A 282 -8.07 12.81 30.08
CA LYS A 282 -8.58 14.20 30.18
C LYS A 282 -9.29 14.64 28.89
N THR A 283 -8.85 14.13 27.75
CA THR A 283 -9.33 14.58 26.43
C THR A 283 -10.54 13.78 25.95
N PHE A 284 -10.56 12.47 26.22
CA PHE A 284 -11.58 11.57 25.72
C PHE A 284 -12.47 11.04 26.85
N ASN A 285 -13.76 10.81 26.53
CA ASN A 285 -14.71 10.27 27.50
C ASN A 285 -14.28 8.87 27.97
N PRO A 286 -14.28 8.60 29.30
CA PRO A 286 -13.93 7.28 29.84
C PRO A 286 -14.77 6.13 29.25
N GLU A 287 -16.06 6.37 28.96
CA GLU A 287 -16.93 5.38 28.33
C GLU A 287 -16.37 4.94 26.97
N PHE A 288 -15.93 5.89 26.15
CA PHE A 288 -15.33 5.60 24.86
C PHE A 288 -14.01 4.82 24.99
N ILE A 289 -13.13 5.25 25.89
CA ILE A 289 -11.83 4.59 26.13
C ILE A 289 -12.02 3.13 26.54
N ASN A 290 -13.02 2.84 27.41
CA ASN A 290 -13.28 1.50 27.93
C ASN A 290 -13.85 0.52 26.88
N ARG A 291 -14.27 1.00 25.70
CA ARG A 291 -14.77 0.17 24.60
C ARG A 291 -13.70 -0.19 23.56
N ILE A 292 -12.53 0.42 23.68
CA ILE A 292 -11.39 0.16 22.80
C ILE A 292 -10.63 -1.06 23.33
N ASP A 293 -10.27 -1.99 22.45
CA ASP A 293 -9.57 -3.21 22.84
C ASP A 293 -8.20 -2.92 23.44
N ASP A 294 -7.40 -2.07 22.78
CA ASP A 294 -6.05 -1.75 23.24
C ASP A 294 -5.66 -0.31 22.91
N THR A 295 -4.97 0.33 23.85
CA THR A 295 -4.32 1.63 23.65
C THR A 295 -2.82 1.43 23.48
N VAL A 296 -2.27 1.93 22.39
CA VAL A 296 -0.89 1.72 21.98
C VAL A 296 -0.13 3.03 21.94
N VAL A 297 0.90 3.16 22.74
CA VAL A 297 1.77 4.34 22.78
C VAL A 297 2.96 4.12 21.86
N PHE A 298 3.10 4.95 20.83
CA PHE A 298 4.22 4.95 19.90
C PHE A 298 5.40 5.72 20.47
N LYS A 299 6.57 5.10 20.48
CA LYS A 299 7.82 5.69 20.95
C LYS A 299 8.38 6.68 19.93
N SER A 300 9.14 7.65 20.41
CA SER A 300 9.93 8.52 19.53
C SER A 300 11.00 7.71 18.81
N LEU A 301 11.27 8.06 17.55
CA LEU A 301 12.27 7.36 16.74
C LEU A 301 13.68 7.80 17.13
N THR A 302 14.59 6.83 17.30
CA THR A 302 16.01 7.07 17.50
C THR A 302 16.74 7.32 16.16
N ARG A 303 18.00 7.73 16.20
CA ARG A 303 18.83 7.89 14.98
C ARG A 303 19.06 6.55 14.28
N GLU A 304 19.20 5.48 15.05
CA GLU A 304 19.34 4.13 14.53
C GLU A 304 18.06 3.71 13.76
N ASN A 305 16.88 3.96 14.35
CA ASN A 305 15.61 3.69 13.68
C ASN A 305 15.48 4.47 12.37
N ILE A 306 15.90 5.72 12.33
CA ILE A 306 15.87 6.53 11.10
C ILE A 306 16.78 5.93 10.01
N THR A 307 17.94 5.39 10.41
CA THR A 307 18.85 4.74 9.46
C THR A 307 18.22 3.47 8.87
N GLU A 308 17.53 2.67 9.68
CA GLU A 308 16.80 1.49 9.22
C GLU A 308 15.61 1.87 8.32
N ILE A 309 14.84 2.91 8.68
CA ILE A 309 13.71 3.40 7.86
C ILE A 309 14.20 3.85 6.49
N ILE A 310 15.35 4.53 6.43
CA ILE A 310 15.95 4.93 5.13
C ILE A 310 16.26 3.70 4.28
N GLU A 311 16.81 2.62 4.85
CA GLU A 311 17.06 1.41 4.08
C GLU A 311 15.78 0.87 3.44
N ILE A 312 14.67 0.84 4.20
CA ILE A 312 13.36 0.40 3.69
C ILE A 312 12.90 1.31 2.53
N VAL A 313 12.97 2.63 2.71
CA VAL A 313 12.56 3.59 1.66
C VAL A 313 13.43 3.46 0.40
N LEU A 314 14.73 3.27 0.58
CA LEU A 314 15.65 3.09 -0.53
C LEU A 314 15.45 1.74 -1.24
N ASP A 315 15.08 0.69 -0.51
CA ASP A 315 14.77 -0.62 -1.11
C ASP A 315 13.44 -0.60 -1.88
N GLU A 316 12.42 0.14 -1.41
CA GLU A 316 11.21 0.42 -2.19
C GLU A 316 11.55 1.17 -3.50
N PHE A 317 12.47 2.11 -3.45
CA PHE A 317 12.92 2.84 -4.64
C PHE A 317 13.70 1.94 -5.62
N LYS A 318 14.65 1.14 -5.12
CA LYS A 318 15.42 0.19 -5.94
C LYS A 318 14.50 -0.80 -6.68
N LYS A 319 13.44 -1.31 -6.02
CA LYS A 319 12.47 -2.22 -6.65
C LYS A 319 11.82 -1.58 -7.90
N ARG A 320 11.52 -0.28 -7.88
CA ARG A 320 10.97 0.44 -9.05
C ARG A 320 11.97 0.58 -10.20
N LEU A 321 13.27 0.54 -9.91
CA LEU A 321 14.33 0.61 -10.93
C LEU A 321 14.63 -0.74 -11.58
N VAL A 322 14.21 -1.85 -10.97
CA VAL A 322 14.38 -3.20 -11.54
C VAL A 322 13.67 -3.35 -12.87
N ASP A 323 12.51 -2.73 -13.06
CA ASP A 323 11.75 -2.76 -14.32
C ASP A 323 12.53 -2.12 -15.50
N ARG A 324 13.54 -1.29 -15.20
CA ARG A 324 14.45 -0.67 -16.15
C ARG A 324 15.84 -1.31 -16.20
N ASP A 325 16.02 -2.42 -15.49
CA ASP A 325 17.32 -3.10 -15.34
C ASP A 325 18.44 -2.18 -14.79
N ILE A 326 18.06 -1.14 -14.01
CA ILE A 326 19.02 -0.22 -13.38
C ILE A 326 19.34 -0.69 -11.98
N ALA A 327 20.63 -0.96 -11.71
CA ALA A 327 21.14 -1.32 -10.40
C ALA A 327 21.67 -0.08 -9.67
N LEU A 328 21.12 0.20 -8.45
CA LEU A 328 21.50 1.37 -7.66
C LEU A 328 22.26 0.96 -6.39
N ARG A 329 23.49 1.45 -6.25
CA ARG A 329 24.34 1.28 -5.06
C ARG A 329 24.54 2.61 -4.35
N ILE A 330 24.04 2.71 -3.12
CA ILE A 330 24.10 3.93 -2.32
C ILE A 330 25.15 3.76 -1.21
N THR A 331 26.12 4.67 -1.16
CA THR A 331 27.20 4.62 -0.17
C THR A 331 26.69 4.97 1.24
N PRO A 332 27.33 4.46 2.32
CA PRO A 332 26.94 4.79 3.69
C PRO A 332 26.89 6.30 3.98
N GLY A 333 27.84 7.06 3.41
CA GLY A 333 27.83 8.52 3.54
C GLY A 333 26.64 9.22 2.90
N ALA A 334 26.15 8.71 1.76
CA ALA A 334 24.94 9.19 1.11
C ALA A 334 23.69 8.86 1.93
N LYS A 335 23.62 7.65 2.48
CA LYS A 335 22.52 7.22 3.36
C LYS A 335 22.45 8.08 4.63
N SER A 336 23.58 8.31 5.31
CA SER A 336 23.65 9.18 6.49
C SER A 336 23.19 10.61 6.18
N MET A 337 23.55 11.15 5.02
CA MET A 337 23.12 12.48 4.60
C MET A 337 21.60 12.54 4.39
N LEU A 338 21.02 11.53 3.76
CA LEU A 338 19.56 11.43 3.58
C LEU A 338 18.85 11.31 4.93
N ALA A 339 19.41 10.52 5.88
CA ALA A 339 18.90 10.39 7.24
C ALA A 339 18.90 11.74 7.98
N GLU A 340 20.02 12.44 7.96
CA GLU A 340 20.18 13.74 8.64
C GLU A 340 19.24 14.80 8.07
N LYS A 341 19.11 14.88 6.73
CA LYS A 341 18.25 15.88 6.07
C LYS A 341 16.76 15.52 6.10
N GLY A 342 16.44 14.24 6.23
CA GLY A 342 15.06 13.74 6.26
C GLY A 342 14.44 13.62 7.65
N PHE A 343 15.24 13.70 8.71
CA PHE A 343 14.77 13.63 10.08
C PHE A 343 14.58 15.02 10.68
N ASP A 344 13.45 15.23 11.31
CA ASP A 344 13.13 16.42 12.10
C ASP A 344 12.66 15.99 13.49
N GLN A 345 13.16 16.62 14.54
CA GLN A 345 12.82 16.27 15.92
C GLN A 345 11.32 16.44 16.24
N THR A 346 10.65 17.35 15.56
CA THR A 346 9.23 17.65 15.77
C THR A 346 8.33 16.78 14.94
N TYR A 347 8.75 16.47 13.70
CA TYR A 347 7.92 15.78 12.70
C TYR A 347 8.38 14.35 12.41
N GLY A 348 9.41 13.86 13.12
CA GLY A 348 9.93 12.50 13.00
C GLY A 348 10.38 12.16 11.57
N ALA A 349 9.97 10.98 11.09
CA ALA A 349 10.30 10.46 9.76
C ALA A 349 9.36 10.96 8.64
N ARG A 350 8.43 11.88 8.91
CA ARG A 350 7.40 12.30 7.94
C ARG A 350 7.99 12.85 6.64
N TYR A 351 9.10 13.56 6.74
CA TYR A 351 9.76 14.19 5.58
C TYR A 351 10.75 13.26 4.87
N LEU A 352 11.01 12.07 5.40
CA LEU A 352 12.05 11.19 4.89
C LEU A 352 11.83 10.79 3.43
N LYS A 353 10.62 10.31 3.10
CA LYS A 353 10.24 9.98 1.70
C LYS A 353 10.41 11.19 0.77
N ARG A 354 9.96 12.37 1.21
CA ARG A 354 10.09 13.60 0.42
C ARG A 354 11.54 14.03 0.25
N THR A 355 12.38 13.80 1.26
CA THR A 355 13.81 14.10 1.19
C THR A 355 14.53 13.15 0.23
N VAL A 356 14.21 11.87 0.27
CA VAL A 356 14.71 10.88 -0.69
C VAL A 356 14.27 11.27 -2.11
N GLN A 357 13.00 11.58 -2.31
CA GLN A 357 12.48 12.03 -3.60
C GLN A 357 13.29 13.24 -4.11
N LYS A 358 13.37 14.31 -3.33
CA LYS A 358 13.99 15.57 -3.76
C LYS A 358 15.51 15.46 -3.99
N LEU A 359 16.22 14.69 -3.15
CA LEU A 359 17.70 14.64 -3.20
C LEU A 359 18.24 13.46 -4.00
N LEU A 360 17.44 12.41 -4.22
CA LEU A 360 17.88 11.20 -4.92
C LEU A 360 17.04 10.92 -6.16
N GLU A 361 15.69 10.80 -6.03
CA GLU A 361 14.84 10.39 -7.14
C GLU A 361 14.77 11.45 -8.25
N ASP A 362 14.49 12.71 -7.91
CA ASP A 362 14.37 13.80 -8.89
C ASP A 362 15.68 14.02 -9.66
N PRO A 363 16.86 14.16 -8.99
CA PRO A 363 18.13 14.33 -9.72
C PRO A 363 18.50 13.11 -10.57
N LEU A 364 18.25 11.88 -10.07
CA LEU A 364 18.52 10.67 -10.84
C LEU A 364 17.62 10.60 -12.08
N ALA A 365 16.35 10.99 -11.96
CA ALA A 365 15.44 11.04 -13.10
C ALA A 365 15.91 12.04 -14.17
N GLU A 366 16.45 13.20 -13.78
CA GLU A 366 17.04 14.16 -14.71
C GLU A 366 18.25 13.58 -15.45
N GLU A 367 19.16 12.89 -14.75
CA GLU A 367 20.34 12.24 -15.35
C GLU A 367 19.94 11.14 -16.37
N ILE A 368 18.92 10.34 -16.04
CA ILE A 368 18.36 9.32 -16.95
C ILE A 368 17.72 9.96 -18.18
N LEU A 369 16.95 11.04 -18.01
CA LEU A 369 16.30 11.75 -19.13
C LEU A 369 17.30 12.46 -20.04
N GLN A 370 18.45 12.92 -19.51
CA GLN A 370 19.56 13.48 -20.29
C GLN A 370 20.35 12.42 -21.04
N GLY A 371 20.09 11.12 -20.79
CA GLY A 371 20.79 10.01 -21.44
C GLY A 371 22.15 9.68 -20.82
N ASN A 372 22.47 10.23 -19.63
CA ASN A 372 23.71 9.93 -18.91
C ASN A 372 23.70 8.50 -18.35
N PHE A 373 22.51 7.93 -18.07
CA PHE A 373 22.30 6.55 -17.69
C PHE A 373 21.21 5.92 -18.57
N THR A 374 21.46 4.69 -19.01
CA THR A 374 20.53 3.90 -19.85
C THR A 374 20.06 2.66 -19.10
N ASP A 375 19.08 1.96 -19.67
CA ASP A 375 18.64 0.67 -19.15
C ASP A 375 19.85 -0.29 -19.12
N GLY A 376 20.03 -1.01 -18.03
CA GLY A 376 21.20 -1.86 -17.77
C GLY A 376 22.35 -1.17 -17.01
N SER A 377 22.26 0.15 -16.76
CA SER A 377 23.32 0.90 -16.06
C SER A 377 23.43 0.51 -14.58
N ARG A 378 24.67 0.45 -14.07
CA ARG A 378 24.97 0.31 -12.64
C ARG A 378 25.38 1.66 -12.07
N ILE A 379 24.58 2.23 -11.19
CA ILE A 379 24.75 3.58 -10.70
C ILE A 379 25.22 3.55 -9.23
N ARG A 380 26.33 4.23 -8.96
CA ARG A 380 26.84 4.44 -7.61
C ARG A 380 26.52 5.85 -7.15
N VAL A 381 25.82 5.95 -6.01
CA VAL A 381 25.47 7.25 -5.38
C VAL A 381 26.44 7.54 -4.24
N THR A 382 27.13 8.68 -4.34
CA THR A 382 28.10 9.13 -3.37
C THR A 382 27.73 10.51 -2.82
N LYS A 383 28.16 10.82 -1.58
CA LYS A 383 28.04 12.14 -0.98
C LYS A 383 29.23 13.00 -1.38
N LYS A 384 28.99 14.17 -1.97
CA LYS A 384 30.02 15.16 -2.26
C LYS A 384 29.60 16.54 -1.71
N GLY A 385 30.14 16.90 -0.55
CA GLY A 385 29.68 18.06 0.19
C GLY A 385 28.24 17.93 0.68
N GLU A 386 27.35 18.81 0.24
CA GLU A 386 25.93 18.81 0.56
C GLU A 386 25.03 18.21 -0.53
N ALA A 387 25.60 17.66 -1.59
CA ALA A 387 24.87 17.05 -2.71
C ALA A 387 25.19 15.57 -2.86
N LEU A 388 24.29 14.85 -3.53
CA LEU A 388 24.53 13.50 -4.02
C LEU A 388 25.08 13.57 -5.45
N VAL A 389 26.04 12.71 -5.77
CA VAL A 389 26.65 12.58 -7.09
C VAL A 389 26.41 11.16 -7.56
N PHE A 390 26.08 11.04 -8.85
CA PHE A 390 25.77 9.78 -9.52
C PHE A 390 26.92 9.45 -10.45
N ASP A 391 27.55 8.31 -10.23
CA ASP A 391 28.65 7.83 -11.06
C ASP A 391 28.28 6.45 -11.63
N GLU A 392 28.65 6.16 -12.86
CA GLU A 392 28.49 4.83 -13.42
C GLU A 392 29.54 3.88 -12.82
N GLU A 393 29.08 2.79 -12.19
CA GLU A 393 29.96 1.78 -11.63
C GLU A 393 30.43 0.87 -12.79
N ARG A 394 31.63 1.13 -13.34
CA ARG A 394 32.26 0.26 -14.33
C ARG A 394 32.73 -1.01 -13.65
N ASP A 395 32.43 -2.16 -14.22
CA ASP A 395 32.95 -3.45 -13.72
C ASP A 395 34.49 -3.38 -13.70
N SER A 396 35.07 -3.62 -12.54
CA SER A 396 36.52 -3.61 -12.32
C SER A 396 37.23 -4.85 -12.92
N VAL A 397 36.80 -5.31 -14.09
CA VAL A 397 37.41 -6.49 -14.76
C VAL A 397 38.48 -6.11 -15.78
N ASP A 398 38.59 -4.82 -16.19
CA ASP A 398 39.53 -4.41 -17.26
C ASP A 398 40.84 -3.75 -16.80
N LEU A 399 41.24 -3.86 -15.53
CA LEU A 399 42.48 -3.20 -15.04
C LEU A 399 43.64 -4.16 -14.73
N GLU A 400 43.62 -5.44 -15.10
CA GLU A 400 44.77 -6.36 -14.92
C GLU A 400 45.52 -6.73 -16.20
N GLU A 401 45.23 -6.19 -17.38
CA GLU A 401 45.94 -6.55 -18.62
C GLU A 401 46.97 -5.53 -19.12
N GLU A 402 47.28 -4.43 -18.42
CA GLU A 402 48.34 -3.51 -18.83
C GLU A 402 49.48 -3.34 -17.82
N LYS A 403 50.12 -4.45 -17.40
CA LYS A 403 51.48 -4.42 -16.89
C LYS A 403 52.25 -5.69 -17.28
N LYS A 404 52.65 -5.79 -18.58
CA LYS A 404 53.81 -6.57 -18.92
C LYS A 404 55.07 -5.74 -18.64
N PRO A 405 56.06 -6.26 -17.85
CA PRO A 405 57.31 -5.57 -17.70
C PRO A 405 58.12 -5.70 -19.00
N GLU A 406 58.55 -4.56 -19.52
CA GLU A 406 59.64 -4.52 -20.49
C GLU A 406 60.90 -5.14 -19.85
N THR A 407 61.33 -6.28 -20.37
CA THR A 407 62.62 -6.83 -20.13
C THR A 407 63.65 -6.04 -20.89
N ALA A 408 64.48 -5.25 -20.15
CA ALA A 408 65.71 -4.69 -20.63
C ALA A 408 66.70 -5.82 -20.92
N GLY A 409 67.28 -5.81 -22.14
CA GLY A 409 68.46 -6.53 -22.55
C GLY A 409 69.76 -5.88 -22.10
#